data_0c1d15ff6be8e20fa2477ad854c8ecaa
#
_entry.id   0c1d15ff6be8e20fa2477ad854c8ecaa
#
_cell.length_a   1.000
_cell.length_b   1.000
_cell.length_c   1.000
_cell.angle_alpha   90.00
_cell.angle_beta   90.00
_cell.angle_gamma   90.00
#
_symmetry.space_group_name_H-M   'P 1'
#
loop_
_entity.id
_entity.type
_entity.pdbx_description
1 polymer ?
#
loop_
_entity_poly.entity_id
_entity_poly.type
_entity_poly.pdbx_seq_one_letter_code
_entity_poly.pdbx_strand_id
1 'polypeptide(L)'
;MKRILLVTALAVIGGIAIGAWFRPTPGNKPPPAPAAPTFTSQEVSEAKANVCAAYQKVHHANELGRSLYLGDDQVAKQTVAVGGWLALDSGSRYLTTALVDEPATPPDLAQAVRKLANVYQLLAVDYMADVSHPEIDSARQTEKTVSASIERMCA
;
A
#
# COMPACT_ATOMS: atom_id res chain seq x y z
N MET A 1 63.02 -12.99 22.10
CA MET A 1 62.05 -13.50 23.04
C MET A 1 61.13 -12.40 23.63
N LYS A 2 61.62 -11.24 24.06
CA LYS A 2 60.74 -10.13 24.61
C LYS A 2 59.69 -9.60 23.65
N ARG A 3 59.96 -9.53 22.34
CA ARG A 3 59.02 -8.97 21.35
C ARG A 3 57.84 -9.94 21.05
N ILE A 4 58.05 -11.23 21.14
CA ILE A 4 57.03 -12.25 20.89
C ILE A 4 56.02 -12.28 22.06
N LEU A 5 56.51 -12.13 23.30
CA LEU A 5 55.65 -12.08 24.48
C LEU A 5 54.75 -10.82 24.52
N LEU A 6 55.23 -9.69 23.97
CA LEU A 6 54.44 -8.45 23.90
C LEU A 6 53.31 -8.54 22.87
N VAL A 7 53.55 -9.19 21.73
CA VAL A 7 52.51 -9.38 20.68
C VAL A 7 51.45 -10.34 21.14
N THR A 8 51.79 -11.41 21.86
CA THR A 8 50.81 -12.35 22.38
C THR A 8 49.93 -11.75 23.49
N ALA A 9 50.51 -10.89 24.34
CA ALA A 9 49.74 -10.19 25.36
C ALA A 9 48.69 -9.20 24.79
N LEU A 10 49.05 -8.47 23.73
CA LEU A 10 48.14 -7.57 23.02
C LEU A 10 47.03 -8.31 22.31
N ALA A 11 47.28 -9.47 21.71
CA ALA A 11 46.27 -10.27 21.04
C ALA A 11 45.22 -10.86 22.03
N VAL A 12 45.66 -11.25 23.24
CA VAL A 12 44.75 -11.76 24.29
C VAL A 12 43.84 -10.63 24.83
N ILE A 13 44.37 -9.42 25.06
CA ILE A 13 43.60 -8.29 25.54
C ILE A 13 42.58 -7.82 24.49
N GLY A 14 43.00 -7.76 23.22
CA GLY A 14 42.11 -7.41 22.10
C GLY A 14 40.97 -8.43 21.90
N GLY A 15 41.25 -9.72 22.04
CA GLY A 15 40.26 -10.79 21.91
C GLY A 15 39.20 -10.76 23.00
N ILE A 16 39.57 -10.43 24.26
CA ILE A 16 38.63 -10.31 25.36
C ILE A 16 37.69 -9.10 25.18
N ALA A 17 38.22 -7.97 24.69
CA ALA A 17 37.42 -6.76 24.45
C ALA A 17 36.35 -6.96 23.36
N ILE A 18 36.68 -7.68 22.27
CA ILE A 18 35.73 -7.96 21.17
C ILE A 18 34.71 -9.02 21.62
N GLY A 19 35.13 -10.05 22.36
CA GLY A 19 34.25 -11.11 22.83
C GLY A 19 33.20 -10.64 23.84
N ALA A 20 33.46 -9.57 24.59
CA ALA A 20 32.50 -9.01 25.55
C ALA A 20 31.32 -8.31 24.86
N TRP A 21 31.50 -7.82 23.63
CA TRP A 21 30.43 -7.19 22.85
C TRP A 21 29.44 -8.20 22.25
N PHE A 22 29.83 -9.46 22.12
CA PHE A 22 29.00 -10.54 21.58
C PHE A 22 28.41 -11.45 22.66
N ARG A 23 28.59 -11.13 23.95
CA ARG A 23 27.91 -11.89 25.01
C ARG A 23 26.43 -11.51 24.98
N PRO A 24 25.51 -12.46 24.72
CA PRO A 24 24.07 -12.23 24.97
C PRO A 24 23.93 -11.92 26.46
N THR A 25 23.44 -10.72 26.77
CA THR A 25 23.08 -10.36 28.16
C THR A 25 21.97 -11.30 28.60
N PRO A 26 22.17 -12.11 29.67
CA PRO A 26 21.09 -12.92 30.15
C PRO A 26 20.08 -11.99 30.83
N GLY A 27 18.91 -11.83 30.21
CA GLY A 27 17.79 -11.16 30.87
C GLY A 27 17.01 -10.10 30.13
N ASN A 28 17.43 -9.61 28.94
CA ASN A 28 16.56 -8.76 28.15
C ASN A 28 15.62 -9.63 27.29
N LYS A 29 14.53 -10.11 27.90
CA LYS A 29 13.35 -10.43 27.10
C LYS A 29 12.97 -9.15 26.36
N PRO A 30 12.80 -9.19 25.02
CA PRO A 30 12.26 -8.05 24.30
C PRO A 30 10.97 -7.60 24.99
N PRO A 31 10.72 -6.30 25.16
CA PRO A 31 9.43 -5.85 25.67
C PRO A 31 8.33 -6.56 24.88
N PRO A 32 7.25 -7.01 25.54
CA PRO A 32 6.12 -7.59 24.82
C PRO A 32 5.70 -6.60 23.74
N ALA A 33 5.52 -7.11 22.49
CA ALA A 33 5.03 -6.28 21.40
C ALA A 33 3.74 -5.57 21.85
N PRO A 34 3.54 -4.29 21.51
CA PRO A 34 2.31 -3.59 21.84
C PRO A 34 1.13 -4.46 21.41
N ALA A 35 0.15 -4.63 22.29
CA ALA A 35 -1.07 -5.35 21.95
C ALA A 35 -1.71 -4.69 20.72
N ALA A 36 -2.15 -5.49 19.73
CA ALA A 36 -2.87 -4.97 18.60
C ALA A 36 -4.11 -4.21 19.09
N PRO A 37 -4.45 -3.06 18.50
CA PRO A 37 -5.63 -2.30 18.89
C PRO A 37 -6.87 -3.20 18.74
N THR A 38 -7.70 -3.22 19.79
CA THR A 38 -8.98 -3.93 19.76
C THR A 38 -10.07 -2.91 19.48
N PHE A 39 -10.87 -3.15 18.45
CA PHE A 39 -11.98 -2.30 18.07
C PHE A 39 -13.30 -2.92 18.49
N THR A 40 -14.28 -2.11 18.86
CA THR A 40 -15.65 -2.53 19.13
C THR A 40 -16.38 -2.89 17.82
N SER A 41 -17.46 -3.68 17.93
CA SER A 41 -18.29 -4.00 16.75
C SER A 41 -18.88 -2.76 16.07
N GLN A 42 -19.17 -1.71 16.83
CA GLN A 42 -19.64 -0.45 16.30
C GLN A 42 -18.57 0.26 15.47
N GLU A 43 -17.35 0.42 16.00
CA GLU A 43 -16.22 1.01 15.27
C GLU A 43 -15.92 0.25 13.96
N VAL A 44 -15.97 -1.08 14.00
CA VAL A 44 -15.78 -1.91 12.81
C VAL A 44 -16.88 -1.67 11.77
N SER A 45 -18.13 -1.54 12.21
CA SER A 45 -19.27 -1.27 11.32
C SER A 45 -19.20 0.12 10.69
N GLU A 46 -18.87 1.13 11.47
CA GLU A 46 -18.72 2.51 11.01
C GLU A 46 -17.54 2.63 10.03
N ALA A 47 -16.39 2.06 10.35
CA ALA A 47 -15.23 2.04 9.47
C ALA A 47 -15.52 1.32 8.14
N LYS A 48 -16.23 0.17 8.19
CA LYS A 48 -16.70 -0.51 6.96
C LYS A 48 -17.56 0.43 6.12
N ALA A 49 -18.56 1.08 6.72
CA ALA A 49 -19.47 1.97 6.00
C ALA A 49 -18.73 3.14 5.34
N ASN A 50 -17.80 3.78 6.06
CA ASN A 50 -17.03 4.92 5.58
C ASN A 50 -16.10 4.54 4.43
N VAL A 51 -15.39 3.40 4.53
CA VAL A 51 -14.52 2.90 3.47
C VAL A 51 -15.33 2.49 2.23
N CYS A 52 -16.49 1.86 2.42
CA CYS A 52 -17.40 1.54 1.31
C CYS A 52 -17.93 2.78 0.61
N ALA A 53 -18.28 3.84 1.35
CA ALA A 53 -18.68 5.12 0.77
C ALA A 53 -17.53 5.79 -0.02
N ALA A 54 -16.30 5.72 0.50
CA ALA A 54 -15.12 6.18 -0.21
C ALA A 54 -14.90 5.41 -1.52
N TYR A 55 -15.02 4.08 -1.48
CA TYR A 55 -14.93 3.25 -2.68
C TYR A 55 -15.97 3.65 -3.72
N GLN A 56 -17.24 3.76 -3.34
CA GLN A 56 -18.33 4.13 -4.26
C GLN A 56 -18.09 5.48 -4.93
N LYS A 57 -17.61 6.48 -4.17
CA LYS A 57 -17.27 7.80 -4.73
C LYS A 57 -16.19 7.70 -5.79
N VAL A 58 -15.11 6.96 -5.52
CA VAL A 58 -13.99 6.79 -6.46
C VAL A 58 -14.42 5.98 -7.68
N HIS A 59 -15.17 4.90 -7.46
CA HIS A 59 -15.69 4.07 -8.55
C HIS A 59 -16.58 4.89 -9.48
N HIS A 60 -17.51 5.66 -8.95
CA HIS A 60 -18.37 6.54 -9.75
C HIS A 60 -17.56 7.60 -10.54
N ALA A 61 -16.56 8.22 -9.92
CA ALA A 61 -15.70 9.19 -10.62
C ALA A 61 -14.94 8.56 -11.79
N ASN A 62 -14.44 7.34 -11.62
CA ASN A 62 -13.75 6.61 -12.68
C ASN A 62 -14.71 6.19 -13.80
N GLU A 63 -15.94 5.76 -13.49
CA GLU A 63 -16.96 5.42 -14.50
C GLU A 63 -17.37 6.67 -15.30
N LEU A 64 -17.58 7.81 -14.67
CA LEU A 64 -17.83 9.07 -15.35
C LEU A 64 -16.68 9.44 -16.30
N GLY A 65 -15.43 9.31 -15.85
CA GLY A 65 -14.25 9.57 -16.69
C GLY A 65 -14.19 8.68 -17.92
N ARG A 66 -14.58 7.40 -17.79
CA ARG A 66 -14.62 6.44 -18.93
C ARG A 66 -15.76 6.73 -19.90
N SER A 67 -16.87 7.29 -19.45
CA SER A 67 -18.02 7.62 -20.28
C SER A 67 -17.89 8.98 -20.98
N LEU A 68 -16.89 9.78 -20.61
CA LEU A 68 -16.73 11.12 -21.12
C LEU A 68 -16.27 11.10 -22.60
N TYR A 69 -17.08 11.69 -23.47
CA TYR A 69 -16.77 11.90 -24.88
C TYR A 69 -16.84 13.40 -25.18
N LEU A 70 -15.71 13.98 -25.58
CA LEU A 70 -15.58 15.42 -25.88
C LEU A 70 -15.40 15.69 -27.38
N GLY A 71 -15.43 14.65 -28.22
CA GLY A 71 -15.22 14.74 -29.66
C GLY A 71 -14.03 13.92 -30.15
N ASP A 72 -13.81 13.93 -31.48
CA ASP A 72 -12.80 13.10 -32.14
C ASP A 72 -11.48 13.82 -32.40
N ASP A 73 -11.42 15.12 -32.16
CA ASP A 73 -10.18 15.87 -32.38
C ASP A 73 -9.10 15.52 -31.33
N GLN A 74 -7.86 15.81 -31.68
CA GLN A 74 -6.70 15.43 -30.86
C GLN A 74 -6.73 16.07 -29.46
N VAL A 75 -7.20 17.31 -29.35
CA VAL A 75 -7.24 18.02 -28.07
C VAL A 75 -8.29 17.40 -27.16
N ALA A 76 -9.48 17.07 -27.71
CA ALA A 76 -10.54 16.39 -26.98
C ALA A 76 -10.07 15.02 -26.45
N LYS A 77 -9.42 14.21 -27.28
CA LYS A 77 -8.86 12.91 -26.86
C LYS A 77 -7.81 13.04 -25.76
N GLN A 78 -6.89 13.98 -25.88
CA GLN A 78 -5.89 14.24 -24.85
C GLN A 78 -6.52 14.71 -23.55
N THR A 79 -7.54 15.57 -23.60
CA THR A 79 -8.26 16.06 -22.42
C THR A 79 -8.91 14.90 -21.66
N VAL A 80 -9.59 13.99 -22.37
CA VAL A 80 -10.20 12.79 -21.75
C VAL A 80 -9.12 11.88 -21.14
N ALA A 81 -8.01 11.66 -21.84
CA ALA A 81 -6.91 10.84 -21.33
C ALA A 81 -6.32 11.42 -20.03
N VAL A 82 -5.99 12.70 -20.01
CA VAL A 82 -5.45 13.39 -18.81
C VAL A 82 -6.45 13.33 -17.64
N GLY A 83 -7.73 13.56 -17.91
CA GLY A 83 -8.79 13.42 -16.91
C GLY A 83 -8.87 12.02 -16.31
N GLY A 84 -8.74 10.99 -17.16
CA GLY A 84 -8.71 9.59 -16.73
C GLY A 84 -7.52 9.27 -15.83
N TRP A 85 -6.30 9.70 -16.19
CA TRP A 85 -5.11 9.51 -15.35
C TRP A 85 -5.25 10.19 -14.01
N LEU A 86 -5.74 11.43 -13.99
CA LEU A 86 -5.96 12.19 -12.77
C LEU A 86 -7.00 11.52 -11.86
N ALA A 87 -8.07 10.97 -12.43
CA ALA A 87 -9.09 10.24 -11.67
C ALA A 87 -8.51 8.98 -11.01
N LEU A 88 -7.67 8.23 -11.73
CA LEU A 88 -6.99 7.04 -11.18
C LEU A 88 -6.02 7.41 -10.04
N ASP A 89 -5.14 8.39 -10.25
CA ASP A 89 -4.18 8.83 -9.21
C ASP A 89 -4.90 9.40 -7.98
N SER A 90 -5.86 10.31 -8.18
CA SER A 90 -6.63 10.90 -7.10
C SER A 90 -7.47 9.87 -6.35
N GLY A 91 -8.08 8.92 -7.08
CA GLY A 91 -8.85 7.83 -6.52
C GLY A 91 -8.00 6.91 -5.66
N SER A 92 -6.79 6.54 -6.12
CA SER A 92 -5.84 5.75 -5.35
C SER A 92 -5.48 6.42 -4.03
N ARG A 93 -5.13 7.69 -4.05
CA ARG A 93 -4.79 8.48 -2.85
C ARG A 93 -5.97 8.58 -1.90
N TYR A 94 -7.16 8.86 -2.42
CA TYR A 94 -8.37 8.98 -1.60
C TYR A 94 -8.71 7.68 -0.88
N LEU A 95 -8.63 6.53 -1.56
CA LEU A 95 -8.83 5.21 -0.95
C LEU A 95 -7.78 4.90 0.12
N THR A 96 -6.52 5.25 -0.14
CA THR A 96 -5.44 5.04 0.84
C THR A 96 -5.65 5.89 2.09
N THR A 97 -6.05 7.15 1.93
CA THR A 97 -6.39 8.05 3.05
C THR A 97 -7.57 7.51 3.85
N ALA A 98 -8.64 7.08 3.18
CA ALA A 98 -9.79 6.48 3.85
C ALA A 98 -9.42 5.28 4.73
N LEU A 99 -8.47 4.44 4.30
CA LEU A 99 -7.98 3.32 5.12
C LEU A 99 -7.11 3.74 6.30
N VAL A 100 -6.42 4.87 6.21
CA VAL A 100 -5.65 5.45 7.34
C VAL A 100 -6.59 6.04 8.36
N ASP A 101 -7.63 6.73 7.92
CA ASP A 101 -8.61 7.38 8.79
C ASP A 101 -9.53 6.36 9.48
N GLU A 102 -9.68 5.16 8.90
CA GLU A 102 -10.57 4.10 9.37
C GLU A 102 -9.78 2.83 9.77
N PRO A 103 -9.00 2.86 10.86
CA PRO A 103 -8.14 1.74 11.27
C PRO A 103 -8.92 0.49 11.72
N ALA A 104 -10.21 0.63 12.06
CA ALA A 104 -11.11 -0.47 12.41
C ALA A 104 -11.70 -1.20 11.20
N THR A 105 -11.33 -0.82 9.96
CA THR A 105 -11.81 -1.49 8.75
C THR A 105 -11.52 -2.99 8.76
N PRO A 106 -12.52 -3.85 8.44
CA PRO A 106 -12.30 -5.29 8.35
C PRO A 106 -11.07 -5.63 7.48
N PRO A 107 -10.18 -6.53 7.93
CA PRO A 107 -8.89 -6.80 7.27
C PRO A 107 -9.03 -7.16 5.79
N ASP A 108 -10.01 -7.97 5.43
CA ASP A 108 -10.23 -8.41 4.04
C ASP A 108 -10.65 -7.24 3.14
N LEU A 109 -11.53 -6.37 3.64
CA LEU A 109 -11.93 -5.14 2.94
C LEU A 109 -10.73 -4.19 2.80
N ALA A 110 -9.99 -3.97 3.87
CA ALA A 110 -8.81 -3.12 3.84
C ALA A 110 -7.75 -3.62 2.84
N GLN A 111 -7.54 -4.93 2.76
CA GLN A 111 -6.63 -5.54 1.80
C GLN A 111 -7.11 -5.35 0.36
N ALA A 112 -8.40 -5.57 0.10
CA ALA A 112 -8.98 -5.41 -1.24
C ALA A 112 -8.90 -3.95 -1.70
N VAL A 113 -9.22 -2.99 -0.83
CA VAL A 113 -9.15 -1.56 -1.14
C VAL A 113 -7.70 -1.10 -1.39
N ARG A 114 -6.73 -1.56 -0.59
CA ARG A 114 -5.29 -1.30 -0.87
C ARG A 114 -4.86 -1.86 -2.23
N LYS A 115 -5.30 -3.08 -2.55
CA LYS A 115 -5.00 -3.68 -3.85
C LYS A 115 -5.58 -2.86 -4.99
N LEU A 116 -6.82 -2.38 -4.86
CA LEU A 116 -7.43 -1.50 -5.86
C LEU A 116 -6.67 -0.18 -6.00
N ALA A 117 -6.31 0.46 -4.88
CA ALA A 117 -5.52 1.69 -4.90
C ALA A 117 -4.19 1.52 -5.64
N ASN A 118 -3.49 0.41 -5.41
CA ASN A 118 -2.24 0.09 -6.12
C ASN A 118 -2.46 -0.15 -7.61
N VAL A 119 -3.56 -0.83 -7.99
CA VAL A 119 -3.91 -1.03 -9.41
C VAL A 119 -4.22 0.29 -10.10
N TYR A 120 -4.91 1.22 -9.44
CA TYR A 120 -5.16 2.54 -9.99
C TYR A 120 -3.87 3.34 -10.20
N GLN A 121 -2.91 3.28 -9.27
CA GLN A 121 -1.61 3.91 -9.46
C GLN A 121 -0.84 3.29 -10.62
N LEU A 122 -0.84 1.96 -10.71
CA LEU A 122 -0.20 1.26 -11.82
C LEU A 122 -0.79 1.70 -13.16
N LEU A 123 -2.12 1.65 -13.30
CA LEU A 123 -2.80 2.09 -14.52
C LEU A 123 -2.50 3.54 -14.87
N ALA A 124 -2.47 4.45 -13.89
CA ALA A 124 -2.13 5.85 -14.14
C ALA A 124 -0.71 6.01 -14.70
N VAL A 125 0.26 5.27 -14.17
CA VAL A 125 1.65 5.27 -14.63
C VAL A 125 1.77 4.62 -15.99
N ASP A 126 1.13 3.47 -16.20
CA ASP A 126 1.19 2.71 -17.47
C ASP A 126 0.63 3.54 -18.64
N TYR A 127 -0.48 4.25 -18.42
CA TYR A 127 -1.03 5.16 -19.43
C TYR A 127 -0.12 6.35 -19.74
N MET A 128 0.57 6.91 -18.73
CA MET A 128 1.52 8.01 -18.94
C MET A 128 2.81 7.54 -19.61
N ALA A 129 3.22 6.31 -19.37
CA ALA A 129 4.44 5.71 -19.92
C ALA A 129 4.24 5.07 -21.30
N ASP A 130 3.02 5.13 -21.87
CA ASP A 130 2.68 4.48 -23.13
C ASP A 130 3.03 2.97 -23.16
N VAL A 131 2.75 2.30 -22.04
CA VAL A 131 3.01 0.87 -21.86
C VAL A 131 2.13 0.03 -22.80
N SER A 132 2.55 -1.17 -23.12
CA SER A 132 1.88 -2.06 -24.06
C SER A 132 0.44 -2.40 -23.63
N HIS A 133 -0.47 -2.51 -24.61
CA HIS A 133 -1.87 -2.89 -24.36
C HIS A 133 -2.06 -4.17 -23.51
N PRO A 134 -1.30 -5.28 -23.71
CA PRO A 134 -1.47 -6.48 -22.91
C PRO A 134 -1.22 -6.27 -21.40
N GLU A 135 -0.27 -5.39 -21.02
CA GLU A 135 0.00 -5.07 -19.63
C GLU A 135 -1.13 -4.25 -19.02
N ILE A 136 -1.61 -3.24 -19.73
CA ILE A 136 -2.78 -2.45 -19.34
C ILE A 136 -4.03 -3.33 -19.21
N ASP A 137 -4.26 -4.27 -20.12
CA ASP A 137 -5.40 -5.18 -20.06
C ASP A 137 -5.36 -6.10 -18.85
N SER A 138 -4.18 -6.60 -18.47
CA SER A 138 -3.98 -7.38 -17.25
C SER A 138 -4.31 -6.58 -15.99
N ALA A 139 -3.85 -5.33 -15.91
CA ALA A 139 -4.15 -4.44 -14.79
C ALA A 139 -5.65 -4.11 -14.72
N ARG A 140 -6.31 -3.86 -15.86
CA ARG A 140 -7.76 -3.65 -15.93
C ARG A 140 -8.56 -4.87 -15.52
N GLN A 141 -8.12 -6.08 -15.88
CA GLN A 141 -8.79 -7.30 -15.42
C GLN A 141 -8.66 -7.47 -13.90
N THR A 142 -7.50 -7.12 -13.34
CA THR A 142 -7.28 -7.12 -11.91
C THR A 142 -8.19 -6.08 -11.22
N GLU A 143 -8.30 -4.88 -11.76
CA GLU A 143 -9.22 -3.84 -11.30
C GLU A 143 -10.65 -4.35 -11.20
N LYS A 144 -11.19 -4.92 -12.27
CA LYS A 144 -12.56 -5.48 -12.30
C LYS A 144 -12.78 -6.54 -11.23
N THR A 145 -11.83 -7.46 -11.08
CA THR A 145 -11.93 -8.56 -10.12
C THR A 145 -11.92 -8.05 -8.68
N VAL A 146 -11.05 -7.08 -8.38
CA VAL A 146 -10.93 -6.50 -7.04
C VAL A 146 -12.15 -5.63 -6.71
N SER A 147 -12.63 -4.82 -7.66
CA SER A 147 -13.84 -4.01 -7.51
C SER A 147 -15.05 -4.87 -7.20
N ALA A 148 -15.29 -5.94 -7.96
CA ALA A 148 -16.37 -6.87 -7.68
C ALA A 148 -16.27 -7.56 -6.30
N SER A 149 -15.04 -7.75 -5.78
CA SER A 149 -14.85 -8.26 -4.42
C SER A 149 -15.22 -7.23 -3.36
N ILE A 150 -14.83 -5.98 -3.55
CA ILE A 150 -15.18 -4.87 -2.63
C ILE A 150 -16.69 -4.66 -2.61
N GLU A 151 -17.36 -4.65 -3.77
CA GLU A 151 -18.81 -4.51 -3.88
C GLU A 151 -19.55 -5.57 -3.05
N ARG A 152 -19.14 -6.83 -3.14
CA ARG A 152 -19.73 -7.92 -2.33
C ARG A 152 -19.51 -7.74 -0.83
N MET A 153 -18.37 -7.17 -0.43
CA MET A 153 -18.08 -6.91 0.99
C MET A 153 -18.83 -5.68 1.50
N CYS A 154 -19.19 -4.75 0.61
CA CYS A 154 -19.92 -3.53 0.93
C CYS A 154 -21.47 -3.68 0.83
N ALA A 155 -21.94 -4.75 0.25
CA ALA A 155 -23.36 -5.12 0.26
C ALA A 155 -23.75 -5.64 1.65
#